data_5272b07db514778e93e907d214bf4329
#
_entry.id   5272b07db514778e93e907d214bf4329
#
_cell.length_a   1.000
_cell.length_b   1.000
_cell.length_c   1.000
_cell.angle_alpha   90.00
_cell.angle_beta   90.00
_cell.angle_gamma   90.00
#
_symmetry.space_group_name_H-M   'P 1'
#
loop_
_entity.id
_entity.type
_entity.pdbx_description
1 polymer ?
#
loop_
_entity_poly.entity_id
_entity_poly.type
_entity_poly.pdbx_seq_one_letter_code
_entity_poly.pdbx_strand_id
1 'polypeptide(L)'
;MMTIAQIMEKMIAFSEGNIHDITHLSCVWTYAKTIGELEGLDADTQFILEVAAITHDIACPLCRKKYGNTNGKYQEQEGAPLVREFLADTGMTAEQIDRVAYLVGHHHSPAQINDRLLSDDGA
;
A
#
# COMPACT_ATOMS: atom_id res chain seq x y z
N MET A 1 -10.79 -13.39 -6.29
CA MET A 1 -9.94 -12.27 -5.82
C MET A 1 -9.13 -12.69 -4.60
N MET A 2 -7.87 -12.29 -4.53
CA MET A 2 -7.03 -12.59 -3.38
C MET A 2 -7.57 -11.93 -2.11
N THR A 3 -7.40 -12.61 -0.98
CA THR A 3 -7.71 -12.05 0.34
C THR A 3 -6.59 -11.13 0.80
N ILE A 4 -6.84 -10.34 1.85
CA ILE A 4 -5.80 -9.53 2.48
C ILE A 4 -4.62 -10.41 2.91
N ALA A 5 -4.88 -11.59 3.48
CA ALA A 5 -3.81 -12.49 3.88
C ALA A 5 -2.93 -12.93 2.70
N GLN A 6 -3.55 -13.22 1.56
CA GLN A 6 -2.82 -13.62 0.35
C GLN A 6 -2.01 -12.45 -0.22
N ILE A 7 -2.55 -11.24 -0.20
CA ILE A 7 -1.81 -10.04 -0.64
C ILE A 7 -0.65 -9.76 0.30
N MET A 8 -0.85 -9.93 1.60
CA MET A 8 0.22 -9.79 2.59
C MET A 8 1.34 -10.79 2.32
N GLU A 9 1.00 -12.06 2.09
CA GLU A 9 1.98 -13.10 1.76
C GLU A 9 2.77 -12.74 0.50
N LYS A 10 2.08 -12.26 -0.52
CA LYS A 10 2.70 -11.84 -1.78
C LYS A 10 3.68 -10.69 -1.55
N MET A 11 3.31 -9.72 -0.72
CA MET A 11 4.17 -8.57 -0.42
C MET A 11 5.38 -8.96 0.43
N ILE A 12 5.21 -9.89 1.37
CA ILE A 12 6.32 -10.42 2.16
C ILE A 12 7.33 -11.10 1.24
N ALA A 13 6.86 -11.90 0.29
CA ALA A 13 7.72 -12.54 -0.70
C ALA A 13 8.43 -11.51 -1.59
N PHE A 14 7.71 -10.47 -1.99
CA PHE A 14 8.28 -9.37 -2.78
C PHE A 14 9.43 -8.67 -2.05
N SER A 15 9.33 -8.58 -0.72
CA SER A 15 10.35 -7.93 0.12
C SER A 15 11.63 -8.74 0.29
N GLU A 16 11.67 -9.97 -0.22
CA GLU A 16 12.87 -10.83 -0.25
C GLU A 16 13.54 -10.99 1.12
N GLY A 17 12.73 -11.12 2.18
CA GLY A 17 13.24 -11.31 3.53
C GLY A 17 13.78 -10.08 4.23
N ASN A 18 13.57 -8.89 3.66
CA ASN A 18 13.99 -7.66 4.32
C ASN A 18 13.13 -7.42 5.57
N ILE A 19 13.69 -7.71 6.73
CA ILE A 19 12.95 -7.67 8.00
C ILE A 19 12.44 -6.26 8.31
N HIS A 20 13.23 -5.23 8.01
CA HIS A 20 12.81 -3.84 8.23
C HIS A 20 11.55 -3.51 7.42
N ASP A 21 11.56 -3.83 6.13
CA ASP A 21 10.42 -3.56 5.24
C ASP A 21 9.19 -4.36 5.68
N ILE A 22 9.37 -5.64 6.00
CA ILE A 22 8.27 -6.52 6.43
C ILE A 22 7.66 -6.04 7.74
N THR A 23 8.49 -5.67 8.71
CA THR A 23 8.03 -5.16 10.00
C THR A 23 7.25 -3.86 9.80
N HIS A 24 7.77 -2.96 8.97
CA HIS A 24 7.15 -1.66 8.71
C HIS A 24 5.78 -1.82 8.04
N LEU A 25 5.70 -2.61 6.98
CA LEU A 25 4.41 -2.80 6.30
C LEU A 25 3.38 -3.46 7.20
N SER A 26 3.83 -4.37 8.06
CA SER A 26 2.93 -5.03 9.01
C SER A 26 2.37 -4.06 10.04
N CYS A 27 3.21 -3.14 10.54
CA CYS A 27 2.77 -2.08 11.46
C CYS A 27 1.76 -1.14 10.80
N VAL A 28 2.04 -0.70 9.58
CA VAL A 28 1.15 0.21 8.85
C VAL A 28 -0.18 -0.48 8.55
N TRP A 29 -0.15 -1.74 8.15
CA TRP A 29 -1.37 -2.51 7.93
C TRP A 29 -2.20 -2.62 9.22
N THR A 30 -1.57 -2.89 10.35
CA THR A 30 -2.26 -3.00 11.64
C THR A 30 -2.98 -1.69 11.99
N TYR A 31 -2.33 -0.55 11.81
CA TYR A 31 -2.95 0.75 12.03
C TYR A 31 -4.11 0.97 11.07
N ALA A 32 -3.93 0.68 9.79
CA ALA A 32 -4.97 0.88 8.79
C ALA A 32 -6.21 0.02 9.12
N LYS A 33 -6.00 -1.24 9.49
CA LYS A 33 -7.08 -2.13 9.87
C LYS A 33 -7.82 -1.60 11.09
N THR A 34 -7.07 -1.21 12.12
CA THR A 34 -7.64 -0.71 13.37
C THR A 34 -8.43 0.58 13.16
N ILE A 35 -7.81 1.56 12.52
CA ILE A 35 -8.45 2.86 12.29
C ILE A 35 -9.68 2.70 11.40
N GLY A 36 -9.57 1.94 10.31
CA GLY A 36 -10.67 1.74 9.39
C GLY A 36 -11.87 1.07 10.05
N GLU A 37 -11.63 0.06 10.88
CA GLU A 37 -12.70 -0.63 11.60
C GLU A 37 -13.37 0.29 12.62
N LEU A 38 -12.58 1.08 13.35
CA LEU A 38 -13.12 2.05 14.31
C LEU A 38 -13.94 3.14 13.62
N GLU A 39 -13.55 3.54 12.42
CA GLU A 39 -14.29 4.54 11.64
C GLU A 39 -15.52 3.94 10.93
N GLY A 40 -15.68 2.63 10.95
CA GLY A 40 -16.84 1.98 10.36
C GLY A 40 -16.87 2.04 8.84
N LEU A 41 -15.72 1.95 8.20
CA LEU A 41 -15.63 1.96 6.74
C LEU A 41 -16.37 0.76 6.15
N ASP A 42 -16.97 0.94 4.98
CA ASP A 42 -17.58 -0.19 4.29
C ASP A 42 -16.52 -1.21 3.83
N ALA A 43 -16.98 -2.40 3.45
CA ALA A 43 -16.07 -3.51 3.15
C ALA A 43 -15.11 -3.19 2.00
N ASP A 44 -15.58 -2.52 0.96
CA ASP A 44 -14.74 -2.20 -0.19
C ASP A 44 -13.69 -1.14 0.16
N THR A 45 -14.09 -0.10 0.85
CA THR A 45 -13.19 0.96 1.30
C THR A 45 -12.14 0.41 2.27
N GLN A 46 -12.57 -0.44 3.21
CA GLN A 46 -11.67 -1.09 4.15
C GLN A 46 -10.63 -1.96 3.42
N PHE A 47 -11.08 -2.72 2.42
CA PHE A 47 -10.18 -3.56 1.62
C PHE A 47 -9.13 -2.71 0.90
N ILE A 48 -9.56 -1.64 0.25
CA ILE A 48 -8.64 -0.72 -0.45
C ILE A 48 -7.64 -0.09 0.52
N LEU A 49 -8.11 0.35 1.69
CA LEU A 49 -7.25 0.92 2.74
C LEU A 49 -6.16 -0.07 3.15
N GLU A 50 -6.54 -1.31 3.42
CA GLU A 50 -5.59 -2.33 3.87
C GLU A 50 -4.59 -2.69 2.78
N VAL A 51 -5.03 -2.83 1.53
CA VAL A 51 -4.14 -3.10 0.41
C VAL A 51 -3.15 -1.95 0.20
N ALA A 52 -3.63 -0.71 0.28
CA ALA A 52 -2.75 0.45 0.15
C ALA A 52 -1.70 0.49 1.26
N ALA A 53 -2.09 0.15 2.48
CA ALA A 53 -1.15 0.10 3.61
C ALA A 53 -0.08 -0.96 3.41
N ILE A 54 -0.47 -2.16 2.95
CA ILE A 54 0.46 -3.27 2.69
C ILE A 54 1.48 -2.89 1.61
N THR A 55 1.05 -2.18 0.58
CA THR A 55 1.85 -1.90 -0.61
C THR A 55 2.47 -0.50 -0.63
N HIS A 56 2.25 0.32 0.39
CA HIS A 56 2.62 1.74 0.34
C HIS A 56 4.13 1.98 0.07
N ASP A 57 5.00 1.10 0.54
CA ASP A 57 6.44 1.22 0.33
C ASP A 57 6.97 0.25 -0.73
N ILE A 58 6.12 -0.19 -1.64
CA ILE A 58 6.50 -1.18 -2.67
C ILE A 58 7.70 -0.72 -3.52
N ALA A 59 7.88 0.58 -3.68
CA ALA A 59 8.97 1.13 -4.47
C ALA A 59 10.30 1.20 -3.72
N CYS A 60 10.34 1.00 -2.41
CA CYS A 60 11.55 1.16 -1.62
C CYS A 60 12.73 0.29 -2.09
N PRO A 61 12.55 -1.02 -2.34
CA PRO A 61 13.66 -1.83 -2.85
C PRO A 61 14.22 -1.30 -4.17
N LEU A 62 13.33 -0.93 -5.10
CA LEU A 62 13.73 -0.38 -6.39
C LEU A 62 14.43 0.97 -6.23
N CYS A 63 13.90 1.84 -5.38
CA CYS A 63 14.50 3.17 -5.14
C CYS A 63 15.89 3.07 -4.52
N ARG A 64 16.08 2.15 -3.59
CA ARG A 64 17.41 1.90 -3.00
C ARG A 64 18.40 1.46 -4.06
N LYS A 65 17.97 0.60 -4.99
CA LYS A 65 18.80 0.07 -6.05
C LYS A 65 19.11 1.12 -7.13
N LYS A 66 18.10 1.87 -7.55
CA LYS A 66 18.16 2.78 -8.68
C LYS A 66 18.71 4.16 -8.32
N TYR A 67 18.35 4.68 -7.15
CA TYR A 67 18.68 6.05 -6.73
C TYR A 67 19.58 6.11 -5.50
N GLY A 68 19.77 5.00 -4.81
CA GLY A 68 20.55 4.96 -3.57
C GLY A 68 19.84 5.54 -2.36
N ASN A 69 18.56 5.91 -2.48
CA ASN A 69 17.77 6.43 -1.37
C ASN A 69 16.28 6.18 -1.63
N THR A 70 15.45 6.44 -0.62
CA THR A 70 14.01 6.25 -0.69
C THR A 70 13.25 7.58 -0.54
N ASN A 71 13.76 8.66 -1.13
CA ASN A 71 13.08 9.95 -1.09
C ASN A 71 11.67 9.86 -1.63
N GLY A 72 10.76 10.64 -1.04
CA GLY A 72 9.34 10.62 -1.38
C GLY A 72 9.06 10.82 -2.87
N LYS A 73 9.84 11.69 -3.51
CA LYS A 73 9.63 11.95 -4.94
C LYS A 73 9.92 10.72 -5.81
N TYR A 74 10.90 9.89 -5.44
CA TYR A 74 11.20 8.66 -6.17
C TYR A 74 10.18 7.59 -5.88
N GLN A 75 9.70 7.49 -4.64
CA GLN A 75 8.62 6.58 -4.28
C GLN A 75 7.34 6.94 -5.02
N GLU A 76 7.01 8.21 -5.15
CA GLU A 76 5.84 8.66 -5.91
C GLU A 76 5.97 8.31 -7.39
N GLN A 77 7.16 8.52 -7.94
CA GLN A 77 7.41 8.25 -9.35
C GLN A 77 7.34 6.76 -9.69
N GLU A 78 7.90 5.91 -8.83
CA GLU A 78 8.02 4.47 -9.10
C GLU A 78 6.86 3.65 -8.51
N GLY A 79 6.20 4.17 -7.48
CA GLY A 79 5.22 3.39 -6.71
C GLY A 79 3.97 3.01 -7.48
N ALA A 80 3.33 3.95 -8.15
CA ALA A 80 2.08 3.69 -8.86
C ALA A 80 2.25 2.63 -9.97
N PRO A 81 3.25 2.71 -10.85
CA PRO A 81 3.46 1.66 -11.84
C PRO A 81 3.75 0.29 -11.23
N LEU A 82 4.55 0.24 -10.17
CA LEU A 82 4.89 -1.02 -9.50
C LEU A 82 3.68 -1.66 -8.84
N VAL A 83 2.85 -0.86 -8.16
CA VAL A 83 1.69 -1.43 -7.48
C VAL A 83 0.65 -1.92 -8.49
N ARG A 84 0.50 -1.26 -9.63
CA ARG A 84 -0.39 -1.73 -10.68
C ARG A 84 0.05 -3.10 -11.18
N GLU A 85 1.34 -3.27 -11.43
CA GLU A 85 1.90 -4.55 -11.85
C GLU A 85 1.73 -5.62 -10.77
N PHE A 86 2.01 -5.25 -9.52
CA PHE A 86 1.89 -6.15 -8.38
C PHE A 86 0.46 -6.67 -8.19
N LEU A 87 -0.54 -5.82 -8.39
CA LEU A 87 -1.94 -6.16 -8.18
C LEU A 87 -2.64 -6.73 -9.41
N ALA A 88 -1.97 -6.78 -10.55
CA ALA A 88 -2.59 -7.16 -11.83
C ALA A 88 -3.16 -8.59 -11.82
N ASP A 89 -2.59 -9.49 -11.03
CA ASP A 89 -3.00 -10.89 -10.98
C ASP A 89 -3.77 -11.25 -9.69
N THR A 90 -4.24 -10.26 -8.96
CA THR A 90 -4.95 -10.49 -7.69
C THR A 90 -6.45 -10.68 -7.83
N GLY A 91 -7.00 -10.40 -9.01
CA GLY A 91 -8.44 -10.41 -9.23
C GLY A 91 -9.15 -9.14 -8.78
N MET A 92 -8.42 -8.13 -8.32
CA MET A 92 -9.00 -6.83 -7.99
C MET A 92 -9.51 -6.15 -9.26
N THR A 93 -10.57 -5.35 -9.11
CA THR A 93 -11.12 -4.59 -10.25
C THR A 93 -10.16 -3.48 -10.64
N ALA A 94 -10.30 -3.00 -11.89
CA ALA A 94 -9.50 -1.86 -12.37
C ALA A 94 -9.69 -0.63 -11.48
N GLU A 95 -10.92 -0.38 -11.01
CA GLU A 95 -11.22 0.75 -10.12
C GLU A 95 -10.50 0.63 -8.79
N GLN A 96 -10.48 -0.57 -8.21
CA GLN A 96 -9.78 -0.83 -6.95
C GLN A 96 -8.28 -0.62 -7.12
N ILE A 97 -7.71 -1.15 -8.19
CA ILE A 97 -6.28 -1.00 -8.49
C ILE A 97 -5.93 0.48 -8.70
N ASP A 98 -6.76 1.20 -9.44
CA ASP A 98 -6.54 2.63 -9.68
C ASP A 98 -6.52 3.41 -8.37
N ARG A 99 -7.44 3.10 -7.46
CA ARG A 99 -7.52 3.77 -6.17
C ARG A 99 -6.27 3.49 -5.32
N VAL A 100 -5.85 2.23 -5.24
CA VAL A 100 -4.63 1.86 -4.51
C VAL A 100 -3.41 2.55 -5.13
N ALA A 101 -3.28 2.52 -6.45
CA ALA A 101 -2.15 3.13 -7.15
C ALA A 101 -2.08 4.64 -6.89
N TYR A 102 -3.23 5.31 -6.88
CA TYR A 102 -3.30 6.74 -6.56
C TYR A 102 -2.77 7.00 -5.14
N LEU A 103 -3.25 6.22 -4.17
CA LEU A 103 -2.86 6.42 -2.78
C LEU A 103 -1.36 6.14 -2.57
N VAL A 104 -0.86 5.06 -3.16
CA VAL A 104 0.57 4.71 -3.07
C VAL A 104 1.45 5.75 -3.75
N GLY A 105 1.00 6.30 -4.87
CA GLY A 105 1.76 7.29 -5.63
C GLY A 105 1.72 8.71 -5.06
N HIS A 106 0.92 8.96 -4.02
CA HIS A 106 0.70 10.31 -3.50
C HIS A 106 0.95 10.43 -1.99
N HIS A 107 1.75 9.51 -1.41
CA HIS A 107 2.09 9.60 0.01
C HIS A 107 3.60 9.76 0.19
N HIS A 108 3.99 10.32 1.34
CA HIS A 108 5.38 10.45 1.72
C HIS A 108 5.71 9.70 3.01
N SER A 109 4.68 9.29 3.76
CA SER A 109 4.84 8.59 5.03
C SER A 109 3.58 7.79 5.36
N PRO A 110 3.69 6.77 6.26
CA PRO A 110 2.51 6.02 6.71
C PRO A 110 1.42 6.91 7.33
N ALA A 111 1.81 7.94 8.06
CA ALA A 111 0.83 8.87 8.64
C ALA A 111 0.04 9.59 7.55
N GLN A 112 0.71 10.03 6.50
CA GLN A 112 0.05 10.70 5.38
C GLN A 112 -0.89 9.77 4.63
N ILE A 113 -0.53 8.50 4.46
CA ILE A 113 -1.42 7.55 3.78
C ILE A 113 -2.69 7.33 4.58
N ASN A 114 -2.59 7.22 5.90
CA ASN A 114 -3.76 7.09 6.77
C ASN A 114 -4.65 8.32 6.69
N ASP A 115 -4.06 9.52 6.78
CA ASP A 115 -4.80 10.78 6.69
C ASP A 115 -5.52 10.90 5.36
N ARG A 116 -4.83 10.58 4.26
CA ARG A 116 -5.43 10.65 2.93
C ARG A 116 -6.58 9.67 2.76
N LEU A 117 -6.40 8.43 3.25
CA LEU A 117 -7.43 7.42 3.12
C LEU A 117 -8.69 7.82 3.87
N LEU A 118 -8.55 8.31 5.08
CA LEU A 118 -9.70 8.73 5.89
C LEU A 118 -10.35 9.99 5.32
N SER A 119 -9.55 10.97 4.90
CA SER A 119 -10.07 12.20 4.30
C SER A 119 -10.75 11.96 2.97
N ASP A 120 -10.11 11.22 2.08
CA ASP A 120 -10.63 10.98 0.73
C ASP A 120 -11.91 10.16 0.77
N ASP A 121 -11.95 9.18 1.66
CA ASP A 121 -13.11 8.31 1.80
C ASP A 121 -14.23 9.00 2.58
N GLY A 122 -13.88 9.97 3.38
CA GLY A 122 -14.84 10.83 4.04
C GLY A 122 -15.41 11.87 3.10
N ALA A 123 -14.74 12.07 2.01
CA ALA A 123 -15.21 13.02 0.98
C ALA A 123 -16.17 12.30 -0.02
#